data_78d181922ea05b2d3118f78bad4bfbf6
#
_entry.id   78d181922ea05b2d3118f78bad4bfbf6
#
_cell.length_a   1.000
_cell.length_b   1.000
_cell.length_c   1.000
_cell.angle_alpha   90.00
_cell.angle_beta   90.00
_cell.angle_gamma   90.00
#
_symmetry.space_group_name_H-M   'P 1'
#
loop_
_entity.id
_entity.type
_entity.pdbx_description
1 polymer ?
#
loop_
_entity_poly.entity_id
_entity_poly.type
_entity_poly.pdbx_seq_one_letter_code
_entity_poly.pdbx_strand_id
1 'polypeptide(L)'
;VREHIIGGRKIERLLYIDPKTEKTVSDSKHMDFYRKQMRIALRNCGFIDPENIEEYIALDGYMALADSLLHKKPEEVIDVIKRSGLRGRGGGGFPTGLKWEFANKQKADMKYVVCNADEGDPGAFMDRSIMEGDPHSIVEAMAVCGYSIGSPKGLVYIRAEYPLAIQRLKIAIAQAREYGLLGKNIFGTDFSFDIEIRYGAG
;
A
#
# COMPACT_ATOMS: atom_id res chain seq x y z
N VAL A 1 -22.94 -20.39 5.13
CA VAL A 1 -21.93 -20.18 6.17
C VAL A 1 -21.74 -21.47 6.97
N ARG A 2 -22.74 -21.95 7.74
CA ARG A 2 -22.62 -23.14 8.61
C ARG A 2 -22.14 -24.39 7.87
N GLU A 3 -22.72 -24.70 6.73
CA GLU A 3 -22.35 -25.88 5.92
C GLU A 3 -20.95 -25.75 5.32
N HIS A 4 -20.54 -24.52 4.95
CA HIS A 4 -19.25 -24.29 4.34
C HIS A 4 -18.12 -24.23 5.36
N ILE A 5 -18.27 -23.40 6.40
CA ILE A 5 -17.20 -23.17 7.40
C ILE A 5 -17.10 -24.33 8.39
N ILE A 6 -18.24 -24.76 8.98
CA ILE A 6 -18.23 -25.81 10.00
C ILE A 6 -18.24 -27.20 9.36
N GLY A 7 -19.03 -27.38 8.31
CA GLY A 7 -19.21 -28.68 7.65
C GLY A 7 -18.18 -28.97 6.55
N GLY A 8 -17.29 -28.04 6.19
CA GLY A 8 -16.28 -28.21 5.15
C GLY A 8 -16.85 -28.46 3.74
N ARG A 9 -18.15 -28.24 3.54
CA ARG A 9 -18.81 -28.54 2.26
C ARG A 9 -18.82 -27.32 1.34
N LYS A 10 -18.43 -27.50 0.08
CA LYS A 10 -18.59 -26.45 -0.95
C LYS A 10 -20.08 -26.23 -1.21
N ILE A 11 -20.50 -24.97 -1.20
CA ILE A 11 -21.88 -24.59 -1.51
C ILE A 11 -21.96 -24.24 -3.00
N GLU A 12 -22.28 -25.21 -3.83
CA GLU A 12 -22.22 -25.10 -5.30
C GLU A 12 -23.01 -23.91 -5.84
N ARG A 13 -24.18 -23.59 -5.29
CA ARG A 13 -24.99 -22.43 -5.71
C ARG A 13 -24.33 -21.07 -5.50
N LEU A 14 -23.23 -20.99 -4.74
CA LEU A 14 -22.47 -19.78 -4.47
C LEU A 14 -21.16 -19.74 -5.28
N LEU A 15 -20.85 -20.80 -6.02
CA LEU A 15 -19.65 -20.82 -6.87
C LEU A 15 -19.88 -20.02 -8.13
N TYR A 16 -18.80 -19.44 -8.63
CA TYR A 16 -18.79 -18.77 -9.93
C TYR A 16 -18.99 -19.80 -11.05
N ILE A 17 -19.89 -19.52 -11.97
CA ILE A 17 -20.09 -20.31 -13.19
C ILE A 17 -19.42 -19.56 -14.34
N ASP A 18 -18.44 -20.19 -14.96
CA ASP A 18 -17.78 -19.62 -16.13
C ASP A 18 -18.78 -19.55 -17.30
N PRO A 19 -19.08 -18.35 -17.85
CA PRO A 19 -20.12 -18.19 -18.88
C PRO A 19 -19.76 -18.82 -20.22
N LYS A 20 -18.49 -19.22 -20.44
CA LYS A 20 -18.04 -19.84 -21.69
C LYS A 20 -18.06 -21.36 -21.63
N THR A 21 -17.75 -21.90 -20.46
CA THR A 21 -17.60 -23.35 -20.27
C THR A 21 -18.74 -23.96 -19.48
N GLU A 22 -19.61 -23.15 -18.89
CA GLU A 22 -20.71 -23.51 -17.97
C GLU A 22 -20.25 -24.35 -16.76
N LYS A 23 -18.94 -24.36 -16.48
CA LYS A 23 -18.36 -25.08 -15.34
C LYS A 23 -18.28 -24.20 -14.11
N THR A 24 -18.55 -24.81 -12.97
CA THR A 24 -18.35 -24.17 -11.67
C THR A 24 -16.85 -24.04 -11.35
N VAL A 25 -16.45 -22.88 -10.89
CA VAL A 25 -15.07 -22.55 -10.49
C VAL A 25 -15.07 -22.25 -9.01
N SER A 26 -14.30 -23.00 -8.24
CA SER A 26 -14.23 -22.90 -6.78
C SER A 26 -13.12 -22.00 -6.25
N ASP A 27 -12.19 -21.59 -7.11
CA ASP A 27 -11.05 -20.73 -6.75
C ASP A 27 -10.92 -19.61 -7.78
N SER A 28 -10.83 -18.37 -7.29
CA SER A 28 -10.66 -17.19 -8.14
C SER A 28 -9.44 -17.28 -9.07
N LYS A 29 -8.37 -17.99 -8.65
CA LYS A 29 -7.16 -18.21 -9.47
C LYS A 29 -7.46 -18.93 -10.80
N HIS A 30 -8.57 -19.69 -10.85
CA HIS A 30 -8.99 -20.41 -12.04
C HIS A 30 -10.02 -19.65 -12.89
N MET A 31 -10.50 -18.50 -12.42
CA MET A 31 -11.36 -17.62 -13.24
C MET A 31 -10.52 -16.93 -14.31
N ASP A 32 -11.00 -16.92 -15.56
CA ASP A 32 -10.29 -16.33 -16.69
C ASP A 32 -9.89 -14.87 -16.45
N PHE A 33 -10.73 -14.10 -15.76
CA PHE A 33 -10.45 -12.72 -15.41
C PHE A 33 -9.22 -12.58 -14.52
N TYR A 34 -9.10 -13.38 -13.45
CA TYR A 34 -7.99 -13.29 -12.50
C TYR A 34 -6.74 -14.03 -12.98
N ARG A 35 -6.91 -15.17 -13.66
CA ARG A 35 -5.80 -15.99 -14.15
C ARG A 35 -4.86 -15.25 -15.10
N LYS A 36 -5.41 -14.28 -15.86
CA LYS A 36 -4.65 -13.47 -16.82
C LYS A 36 -4.02 -12.21 -16.22
N GLN A 37 -4.21 -11.95 -14.93
CA GLN A 37 -3.69 -10.77 -14.25
C GLN A 37 -2.46 -11.12 -13.42
N MET A 38 -1.46 -10.23 -13.47
CA MET A 38 -0.40 -10.16 -12.49
C MET A 38 -0.69 -8.98 -11.57
N ARG A 39 -1.15 -9.29 -10.35
CA ARG A 39 -1.43 -8.26 -9.35
C ARG A 39 -0.14 -7.86 -8.64
N ILE A 40 0.29 -6.62 -8.79
CA ILE A 40 1.47 -6.05 -8.12
C ILE A 40 1.02 -5.21 -6.93
N ALA A 41 0.25 -4.14 -7.17
CA ALA A 41 -0.24 -3.26 -6.12
C ALA A 41 -1.27 -3.94 -5.19
N LEU A 42 -2.06 -4.87 -5.72
CA LEU A 42 -3.07 -5.63 -4.96
C LEU A 42 -2.61 -7.05 -4.61
N ARG A 43 -1.30 -7.31 -4.56
CA ARG A 43 -0.77 -8.67 -4.36
C ARG A 43 -1.26 -9.33 -3.07
N ASN A 44 -1.36 -8.56 -2.01
CA ASN A 44 -1.74 -9.03 -0.68
C ASN A 44 -3.25 -8.95 -0.42
N CYS A 45 -4.00 -8.15 -1.22
CA CYS A 45 -5.43 -7.93 -1.01
C CYS A 45 -6.23 -9.23 -1.11
N GLY A 46 -6.90 -9.58 -0.02
CA GLY A 46 -7.68 -10.82 0.12
C GLY A 46 -6.87 -12.05 0.53
N PHE A 47 -5.56 -11.89 0.81
CA PHE A 47 -4.68 -12.95 1.29
C PHE A 47 -4.17 -12.72 2.72
N ILE A 48 -4.09 -11.47 3.16
CA ILE A 48 -3.72 -11.08 4.51
C ILE A 48 -4.90 -10.46 5.24
N ASP A 49 -4.85 -10.49 6.56
CA ASP A 49 -5.67 -9.62 7.41
C ASP A 49 -5.05 -8.21 7.40
N PRO A 50 -5.72 -7.21 6.80
CA PRO A 50 -5.20 -5.86 6.72
C PRO A 50 -5.08 -5.14 8.07
N GLU A 51 -5.65 -5.72 9.13
CA GLU A 51 -5.58 -5.22 10.50
C GLU A 51 -4.50 -5.92 11.33
N ASN A 52 -3.68 -6.79 10.71
CA ASN A 52 -2.61 -7.54 11.36
C ASN A 52 -1.26 -7.29 10.67
N ILE A 53 -0.40 -6.49 11.32
CA ILE A 53 0.94 -6.16 10.82
C ILE A 53 1.84 -7.40 10.65
N GLU A 54 1.67 -8.44 11.48
CA GLU A 54 2.51 -9.63 11.43
C GLU A 54 2.31 -10.41 10.14
N GLU A 55 1.08 -10.44 9.61
CA GLU A 55 0.82 -11.07 8.32
C GLU A 55 1.46 -10.29 7.15
N TYR A 56 1.50 -8.95 7.25
CA TYR A 56 2.22 -8.13 6.27
C TYR A 56 3.74 -8.37 6.33
N ILE A 57 4.30 -8.42 7.54
CA ILE A 57 5.74 -8.70 7.76
C ILE A 57 6.09 -10.10 7.27
N ALA A 58 5.24 -11.11 7.51
CA ALA A 58 5.46 -12.49 7.04
C ALA A 58 5.53 -12.62 5.51
N LEU A 59 5.04 -11.63 4.77
CA LEU A 59 5.12 -11.52 3.31
C LEU A 59 6.15 -10.48 2.86
N ASP A 60 7.27 -10.39 3.56
CA ASP A 60 8.39 -9.47 3.31
C ASP A 60 8.02 -7.96 3.47
N GLY A 61 6.95 -7.67 4.19
CA GLY A 61 6.57 -6.29 4.52
C GLY A 61 7.65 -5.60 5.37
N TYR A 62 7.86 -4.32 5.11
CA TYR A 62 8.89 -3.46 5.70
C TYR A 62 10.34 -3.86 5.41
N MET A 63 10.57 -4.91 4.61
CA MET A 63 11.92 -5.28 4.17
C MET A 63 12.52 -4.24 3.23
N ALA A 64 11.71 -3.60 2.39
CA ALA A 64 12.20 -2.53 1.51
C ALA A 64 12.59 -1.28 2.31
N LEU A 65 11.88 -0.97 3.39
CA LEU A 65 12.25 0.12 4.30
C LEU A 65 13.54 -0.22 5.04
N ALA A 66 13.67 -1.43 5.60
CA ALA A 66 14.87 -1.88 6.29
C ALA A 66 16.10 -1.85 5.37
N ASP A 67 16.00 -2.40 4.16
CA ASP A 67 17.08 -2.40 3.17
C ASP A 67 17.48 -0.99 2.74
N SER A 68 16.49 -0.10 2.61
CA SER A 68 16.75 1.32 2.30
C SER A 68 17.52 2.01 3.41
N LEU A 69 17.13 1.83 4.67
CA LEU A 69 17.72 2.54 5.80
C LEU A 69 19.08 1.98 6.23
N LEU A 70 19.26 0.65 6.14
CA LEU A 70 20.45 -0.02 6.65
C LEU A 70 21.55 -0.18 5.60
N HIS A 71 21.20 -0.21 4.31
CA HIS A 71 22.14 -0.60 3.26
C HIS A 71 22.23 0.37 2.09
N LYS A 72 21.42 1.43 2.04
CA LYS A 72 21.41 2.36 0.91
C LYS A 72 21.40 3.82 1.35
N LYS A 73 21.98 4.68 0.56
CA LYS A 73 21.81 6.12 0.67
C LYS A 73 20.51 6.56 -0.03
N PRO A 74 19.94 7.72 0.32
CA PRO A 74 18.73 8.24 -0.34
C PRO A 74 18.79 8.25 -1.87
N GLU A 75 19.93 8.66 -2.43
CA GLU A 75 20.14 8.74 -3.88
C GLU A 75 20.13 7.35 -4.54
N GLU A 76 20.65 6.34 -3.86
CA GLU A 76 20.67 4.95 -4.35
C GLU A 76 19.24 4.37 -4.39
N VAL A 77 18.40 4.70 -3.40
CA VAL A 77 16.97 4.33 -3.42
C VAL A 77 16.26 5.01 -4.59
N ILE A 78 16.50 6.31 -4.80
CA ILE A 78 15.96 7.06 -5.95
C ILE A 78 16.38 6.39 -7.27
N ASP A 79 17.64 5.97 -7.40
CA ASP A 79 18.12 5.31 -8.61
C ASP A 79 17.49 3.94 -8.84
N VAL A 80 17.19 3.18 -7.78
CA VAL A 80 16.40 1.94 -7.88
C VAL A 80 15.01 2.25 -8.45
N ILE A 81 14.31 3.26 -7.92
CA ILE A 81 12.98 3.66 -8.41
C ILE A 81 13.04 4.17 -9.86
N LYS A 82 14.10 4.91 -10.24
CA LYS A 82 14.30 5.34 -11.64
C LYS A 82 14.46 4.16 -12.59
N ARG A 83 15.33 3.21 -12.23
CA ARG A 83 15.59 1.99 -13.03
C ARG A 83 14.39 1.07 -13.13
N SER A 84 13.51 1.04 -12.11
CA SER A 84 12.27 0.26 -12.15
C SER A 84 11.28 0.75 -13.20
N GLY A 85 11.44 1.99 -13.68
CA GLY A 85 10.50 2.60 -14.61
C GLY A 85 9.13 2.94 -13.99
N LEU A 86 9.01 2.91 -12.65
CA LEU A 86 7.76 3.23 -11.96
C LEU A 86 7.25 4.62 -12.33
N ARG A 87 5.96 4.70 -12.64
CA ARG A 87 5.27 5.94 -13.02
C ARG A 87 4.07 6.19 -12.11
N GLY A 88 3.70 7.47 -11.98
CA GLY A 88 2.48 7.87 -11.29
C GLY A 88 1.23 7.24 -11.90
N ARG A 89 0.25 6.95 -11.07
CA ARG A 89 -1.02 6.31 -11.43
C ARG A 89 -2.23 7.25 -11.37
N GLY A 90 -2.01 8.52 -11.08
CA GLY A 90 -3.06 9.55 -11.07
C GLY A 90 -3.34 10.20 -12.44
N GLY A 91 -3.08 9.50 -13.55
CA GLY A 91 -3.37 9.94 -14.91
C GLY A 91 -2.17 10.54 -15.66
N GLY A 92 -1.32 11.35 -15.03
CA GLY A 92 -0.19 12.03 -15.69
C GLY A 92 1.00 11.12 -16.03
N GLY A 93 1.12 9.95 -15.39
CA GLY A 93 2.18 8.98 -15.69
C GLY A 93 3.61 9.51 -15.51
N PHE A 94 3.82 10.51 -14.66
CA PHE A 94 5.14 11.09 -14.45
C PHE A 94 6.11 10.08 -13.82
N PRO A 95 7.39 10.01 -14.24
CA PRO A 95 8.36 9.07 -13.68
C PRO A 95 8.58 9.32 -12.18
N THR A 96 8.27 8.34 -11.34
CA THR A 96 8.27 8.48 -9.88
C THR A 96 9.67 8.78 -9.34
N GLY A 97 10.70 8.05 -9.81
CA GLY A 97 12.07 8.26 -9.36
C GLY A 97 12.61 9.66 -9.74
N LEU A 98 12.20 10.22 -10.88
CA LEU A 98 12.57 11.58 -11.26
C LEU A 98 11.88 12.62 -10.36
N LYS A 99 10.63 12.39 -9.99
CA LYS A 99 9.91 13.23 -9.03
C LYS A 99 10.59 13.24 -7.65
N TRP A 100 11.02 12.07 -7.18
CA TRP A 100 11.75 11.95 -5.92
C TRP A 100 13.12 12.63 -5.99
N GLU A 101 13.84 12.49 -7.10
CA GLU A 101 15.11 13.19 -7.32
C GLU A 101 14.96 14.70 -7.25
N PHE A 102 13.94 15.26 -7.89
CA PHE A 102 13.66 16.69 -7.83
C PHE A 102 13.37 17.14 -6.40
N ALA A 103 12.56 16.38 -5.66
CA ALA A 103 12.24 16.69 -4.27
C ALA A 103 13.47 16.57 -3.35
N ASN A 104 14.31 15.56 -3.56
CA ASN A 104 15.54 15.36 -2.81
C ASN A 104 16.48 16.57 -2.97
N LYS A 105 16.69 17.04 -4.20
CA LYS A 105 17.58 18.18 -4.53
C LYS A 105 17.10 19.55 -4.01
N GLN A 106 15.82 19.69 -3.67
CA GLN A 106 15.32 20.96 -3.15
C GLN A 106 15.87 21.22 -1.74
N LYS A 107 16.32 22.45 -1.51
CA LYS A 107 16.68 22.95 -0.18
C LYS A 107 15.43 23.57 0.44
N ALA A 108 14.97 23.02 1.55
CA ALA A 108 13.82 23.51 2.29
C ALA A 108 13.98 23.13 3.75
N ASP A 109 13.48 23.96 4.66
CA ASP A 109 13.51 23.70 6.11
C ASP A 109 12.63 22.50 6.48
N MET A 110 11.56 22.27 5.71
CA MET A 110 10.65 21.15 5.91
C MET A 110 10.20 20.61 4.54
N LYS A 111 10.22 19.28 4.42
CA LYS A 111 9.64 18.55 3.29
C LYS A 111 8.52 17.65 3.77
N TYR A 112 7.58 17.34 2.91
CA TYR A 112 6.45 16.47 3.20
C TYR A 112 6.31 15.38 2.13
N VAL A 113 5.93 14.18 2.56
CA VAL A 113 5.38 13.16 1.67
C VAL A 113 3.87 13.25 1.72
N VAL A 114 3.23 13.54 0.60
CA VAL A 114 1.77 13.59 0.52
C VAL A 114 1.28 12.40 -0.29
N CYS A 115 0.55 11.50 0.36
CA CYS A 115 -0.22 10.46 -0.30
C CYS A 115 -1.58 11.04 -0.66
N ASN A 116 -1.79 11.27 -1.95
CA ASN A 116 -3.10 11.64 -2.46
C ASN A 116 -3.97 10.39 -2.53
N ALA A 117 -4.86 10.25 -1.55
CA ALA A 117 -5.86 9.19 -1.44
C ALA A 117 -7.29 9.72 -1.62
N ASP A 118 -7.41 10.84 -2.33
CA ASP A 118 -8.69 11.45 -2.70
C ASP A 118 -9.13 10.93 -4.08
N GLU A 119 -9.66 9.71 -4.10
CA GLU A 119 -10.14 9.02 -5.31
C GLU A 119 -11.56 9.47 -5.64
N GLY A 120 -11.67 10.60 -6.35
CA GLY A 120 -12.93 11.31 -6.58
C GLY A 120 -13.80 10.78 -7.71
N ASP A 121 -13.25 10.01 -8.65
CA ASP A 121 -13.99 9.53 -9.83
C ASP A 121 -15.08 8.52 -9.45
N PRO A 122 -16.33 8.72 -9.88
CA PRO A 122 -17.39 7.74 -9.65
C PRO A 122 -17.05 6.37 -10.24
N GLY A 123 -17.14 5.33 -9.39
CA GLY A 123 -16.79 3.96 -9.78
C GLY A 123 -15.29 3.63 -9.74
N ALA A 124 -14.41 4.59 -9.49
CA ALA A 124 -13.02 4.32 -9.17
C ALA A 124 -12.88 3.86 -7.71
N PHE A 125 -12.17 2.76 -7.49
CA PHE A 125 -11.94 2.18 -6.16
C PHE A 125 -10.60 1.44 -6.07
N MET A 126 -9.66 1.79 -6.93
CA MET A 126 -8.32 1.18 -6.96
C MET A 126 -7.52 1.57 -5.71
N ASP A 127 -7.44 2.85 -5.40
CA ASP A 127 -6.73 3.37 -4.23
C ASP A 127 -7.41 2.90 -2.94
N ARG A 128 -8.74 2.94 -2.90
CA ARG A 128 -9.55 2.40 -1.83
C ARG A 128 -9.22 0.92 -1.57
N SER A 129 -9.12 0.11 -2.62
CA SER A 129 -8.82 -1.32 -2.49
C SER A 129 -7.47 -1.59 -1.85
N ILE A 130 -6.45 -0.77 -2.14
CA ILE A 130 -5.13 -0.88 -1.50
C ILE A 130 -5.24 -0.49 -0.03
N MET A 131 -5.85 0.65 0.27
CA MET A 131 -5.99 1.14 1.64
C MET A 131 -6.82 0.22 2.54
N GLU A 132 -7.82 -0.47 1.96
CA GLU A 132 -8.64 -1.43 2.68
C GLU A 132 -8.02 -2.83 2.75
N GLY A 133 -7.24 -3.24 1.78
CA GLY A 133 -6.72 -4.61 1.67
C GLY A 133 -5.27 -4.79 2.07
N ASP A 134 -4.45 -3.71 1.99
CA ASP A 134 -3.03 -3.73 2.32
C ASP A 134 -2.53 -2.34 2.74
N PRO A 135 -3.05 -1.78 3.87
CA PRO A 135 -2.71 -0.42 4.30
C PRO A 135 -1.24 -0.27 4.68
N HIS A 136 -0.58 -1.34 5.14
CA HIS A 136 0.83 -1.31 5.51
C HIS A 136 1.75 -1.05 4.31
N SER A 137 1.37 -1.47 3.11
CA SER A 137 2.14 -1.17 1.89
C SER A 137 2.20 0.34 1.61
N ILE A 138 1.15 1.09 1.94
CA ILE A 138 1.13 2.56 1.84
C ILE A 138 2.04 3.17 2.91
N VAL A 139 1.95 2.69 4.14
CA VAL A 139 2.80 3.18 5.26
C VAL A 139 4.27 2.99 4.94
N GLU A 140 4.67 1.79 4.51
CA GLU A 140 6.05 1.48 4.12
C GLU A 140 6.52 2.35 2.95
N ALA A 141 5.72 2.44 1.88
CA ALA A 141 6.07 3.24 0.71
C ALA A 141 6.26 4.72 1.03
N MET A 142 5.44 5.27 1.93
CA MET A 142 5.58 6.65 2.40
C MET A 142 6.86 6.85 3.21
N ALA A 143 7.23 5.89 4.06
CA ALA A 143 8.48 5.96 4.83
C ALA A 143 9.71 5.86 3.93
N VAL A 144 9.73 4.95 2.95
CA VAL A 144 10.80 4.85 1.93
C VAL A 144 10.92 6.15 1.13
N CYS A 145 9.79 6.73 0.71
CA CYS A 145 9.78 8.03 0.04
C CYS A 145 10.33 9.15 0.95
N GLY A 146 9.90 9.17 2.21
CA GLY A 146 10.36 10.13 3.22
C GLY A 146 11.88 10.10 3.38
N TYR A 147 12.44 8.90 3.54
CA TYR A 147 13.88 8.70 3.57
C TYR A 147 14.57 9.24 2.32
N SER A 148 14.06 8.86 1.16
CA SER A 148 14.66 9.20 -0.12
C SER A 148 14.71 10.70 -0.41
N ILE A 149 13.70 11.46 0.03
CA ILE A 149 13.63 12.91 -0.23
C ILE A 149 14.07 13.76 0.98
N GLY A 150 14.41 13.14 2.11
CA GLY A 150 14.77 13.84 3.35
C GLY A 150 13.57 14.50 4.02
N SER A 151 12.42 13.85 4.06
CA SER A 151 11.20 14.31 4.71
C SER A 151 10.97 13.57 6.02
N PRO A 152 10.73 14.26 7.14
CA PRO A 152 10.38 13.62 8.41
C PRO A 152 8.88 13.37 8.57
N LYS A 153 8.04 13.81 7.61
CA LYS A 153 6.58 13.83 7.79
C LYS A 153 5.81 13.41 6.55
N GLY A 154 4.87 12.48 6.75
CA GLY A 154 3.90 12.04 5.78
C GLY A 154 2.48 12.55 6.09
N LEU A 155 1.73 12.86 5.05
CA LEU A 155 0.32 13.22 5.13
C LEU A 155 -0.46 12.32 4.17
N VAL A 156 -1.46 11.59 4.69
CA VAL A 156 -2.44 10.89 3.84
C VAL A 156 -3.66 11.79 3.72
N TYR A 157 -3.91 12.31 2.53
CA TYR A 157 -5.11 13.08 2.22
C TYR A 157 -6.14 12.13 1.62
N ILE A 158 -7.19 11.81 2.40
CA ILE A 158 -8.18 10.79 2.07
C ILE A 158 -9.59 11.35 2.17
N ARG A 159 -10.48 10.89 1.29
CA ARG A 159 -11.89 11.21 1.33
C ARG A 159 -12.55 10.75 2.63
N ALA A 160 -13.41 11.61 3.20
CA ALA A 160 -14.21 11.26 4.38
C ALA A 160 -15.19 10.10 4.10
N GLU A 161 -15.57 9.90 2.84
CA GLU A 161 -16.49 8.87 2.37
C GLU A 161 -15.90 7.44 2.36
N TYR A 162 -14.60 7.28 2.70
CA TYR A 162 -13.94 5.98 2.79
C TYR A 162 -13.69 5.56 4.26
N PRO A 163 -14.73 5.36 5.09
CA PRO A 163 -14.57 5.14 6.52
C PRO A 163 -13.76 3.88 6.85
N LEU A 164 -13.91 2.80 6.08
CA LEU A 164 -13.16 1.57 6.30
C LEU A 164 -11.68 1.73 5.97
N ALA A 165 -11.35 2.40 4.87
CA ALA A 165 -9.96 2.70 4.52
C ALA A 165 -9.28 3.58 5.58
N ILE A 166 -9.99 4.59 6.08
CA ILE A 166 -9.54 5.45 7.17
C ILE A 166 -9.26 4.65 8.45
N GLN A 167 -10.19 3.75 8.82
CA GLN A 167 -10.03 2.89 10.00
C GLN A 167 -8.78 2.01 9.86
N ARG A 168 -8.62 1.33 8.73
CA ARG A 168 -7.49 0.42 8.50
C ARG A 168 -6.16 1.15 8.42
N LEU A 169 -6.10 2.32 7.80
CA LEU A 169 -4.91 3.17 7.83
C LEU A 169 -4.55 3.62 9.26
N LYS A 170 -5.54 3.96 10.09
CA LYS A 170 -5.29 4.31 11.51
C LYS A 170 -4.69 3.14 12.27
N ILE A 171 -5.22 1.93 12.08
CA ILE A 171 -4.70 0.71 12.69
C ILE A 171 -3.28 0.47 12.22
N ALA A 172 -3.03 0.48 10.92
CA ALA A 172 -1.71 0.26 10.34
C ALA A 172 -0.66 1.27 10.84
N ILE A 173 -1.01 2.55 10.91
CA ILE A 173 -0.12 3.60 11.44
C ILE A 173 0.18 3.36 12.93
N ALA A 174 -0.84 2.98 13.72
CA ALA A 174 -0.67 2.70 15.14
C ALA A 174 0.26 1.49 15.35
N GLN A 175 0.02 0.39 14.65
CA GLN A 175 0.86 -0.80 14.69
C GLN A 175 2.30 -0.51 14.21
N ALA A 176 2.47 0.25 13.13
CA ALA A 176 3.79 0.62 12.65
C ALA A 176 4.58 1.46 13.68
N ARG A 177 3.91 2.32 14.45
CA ARG A 177 4.53 3.04 15.57
C ARG A 177 4.92 2.11 16.72
N GLU A 178 4.04 1.18 17.07
CA GLU A 178 4.29 0.19 18.13
C GLU A 178 5.49 -0.70 17.82
N TYR A 179 5.65 -1.10 16.55
CA TYR A 179 6.76 -1.91 16.06
C TYR A 179 8.03 -1.09 15.75
N GLY A 180 8.04 0.24 16.00
CA GLY A 180 9.20 1.10 15.71
C GLY A 180 9.51 1.30 14.22
N LEU A 181 8.52 1.08 13.37
CA LEU A 181 8.59 1.25 11.91
C LEU A 181 8.13 2.66 11.48
N LEU A 182 7.54 3.41 12.40
CA LEU A 182 7.26 4.83 12.34
C LEU A 182 7.68 5.50 13.66
N GLY A 183 7.90 6.80 13.62
CA GLY A 183 8.32 7.59 14.78
C GLY A 183 9.80 7.95 14.74
N LYS A 184 10.49 7.82 15.86
CA LYS A 184 11.89 8.21 16.01
C LYS A 184 12.84 7.05 15.79
N ASN A 185 14.01 7.33 15.17
CA ASN A 185 15.12 6.40 15.05
C ASN A 185 14.73 5.02 14.48
N ILE A 186 14.02 4.99 13.38
CA ILE A 186 13.52 3.77 12.75
C ILE A 186 14.69 2.83 12.45
N PHE A 187 14.56 1.56 12.83
CA PHE A 187 15.63 0.53 12.78
C PHE A 187 16.95 0.95 13.46
N GLY A 188 16.87 1.85 14.48
CA GLY A 188 18.05 2.35 15.19
C GLY A 188 18.91 3.34 14.39
N THR A 189 18.42 3.83 13.27
CA THR A 189 19.09 4.85 12.44
C THR A 189 18.73 6.27 12.90
N ASP A 190 19.38 7.28 12.31
CA ASP A 190 19.03 8.69 12.56
C ASP A 190 17.75 9.12 11.83
N PHE A 191 17.13 8.25 11.04
CA PHE A 191 15.91 8.56 10.31
C PHE A 191 14.69 8.47 11.21
N SER A 192 13.91 9.54 11.19
CA SER A 192 12.63 9.64 11.91
C SER A 192 11.55 10.07 10.93
N PHE A 193 10.42 9.38 10.93
CA PHE A 193 9.31 9.66 10.02
C PHE A 193 7.99 9.28 10.66
N ASP A 194 7.00 10.13 10.54
CA ASP A 194 5.66 9.82 11.05
C ASP A 194 4.58 10.28 10.06
N ILE A 195 3.39 9.67 10.15
CA ILE A 195 2.28 9.85 9.22
C ILE A 195 1.06 10.38 9.96
N GLU A 196 0.43 11.41 9.38
CA GLU A 196 -0.87 11.92 9.79
C GLU A 196 -1.92 11.74 8.70
N ILE A 197 -3.17 11.49 9.09
CA ILE A 197 -4.31 11.43 8.17
C ILE A 197 -5.01 12.80 8.16
N ARG A 198 -5.31 13.29 6.96
CA ARG A 198 -6.08 14.49 6.71
C ARG A 198 -7.32 14.13 5.89
N TYR A 199 -8.47 14.59 6.33
CA TYR A 199 -9.74 14.30 5.67
C TYR A 199 -10.02 15.32 4.58
N GLY A 200 -10.29 14.84 3.38
CA GLY A 200 -10.80 15.64 2.29
C GLY A 200 -12.34 15.74 2.35
N ALA A 201 -12.85 16.89 1.96
CA ALA A 201 -14.26 17.06 1.58
C ALA A 201 -14.31 16.96 0.07
N GLY A 202 -14.55 15.75 -0.44
CA GLY A 202 -14.57 15.45 -1.87
C GLY A 202 -15.77 15.99 -2.59
#